data_cced5c23aca55f16ef4d50d43134d6d7
#
_entry.id   cced5c23aca55f16ef4d50d43134d6d7
#
_cell.length_a   1.000
_cell.length_b   1.000
_cell.length_c   1.000
_cell.angle_alpha   90.00
_cell.angle_beta   90.00
_cell.angle_gamma   90.00
#
_symmetry.space_group_name_H-M   'P 1'
#
loop_
_entity.id
_entity.type
_entity.pdbx_description
1 polymer ?
#
loop_
_entity_poly.entity_id
_entity_poly.type
_entity_poly.pdbx_seq_one_letter_code
_entity_poly.pdbx_strand_id
1 'polypeptide(L)'
;MNIKGQVAVVTGASRGVGQKIADALEERGMVVASVARSAARFTADVSDSADVARLKAAVEAELGQPTVLINAAGIFGPIALVKDGDPKEWVETIMIDAVGPYLVSRAFLGGMVDAGWGRIVNLSSAASLHTPGPMNSAYGTAKVALNQFTRHLAAELEGTGVTANVIHPGDVKTAMWADIRDKKDAIRGDGSVYDSWVTWVDETGGDPPEKAAKLVIDIIESDVNGRFLWIDDPLQTPIPSWGDSADPLSSLRSE
;
A
#
# COMPACT_ATOMS: atom_id res chain seq x y z
N MET A 1 -9.14 -20.86 0.48
CA MET A 1 -10.54 -20.41 0.34
C MET A 1 -10.85 -20.08 -1.11
N ASN A 2 -12.10 -20.22 -1.57
CA ASN A 2 -12.43 -19.86 -2.95
C ASN A 2 -12.77 -18.35 -3.00
N ILE A 3 -11.94 -17.57 -3.70
CA ILE A 3 -12.12 -16.11 -3.85
C ILE A 3 -12.98 -15.74 -5.06
N LYS A 4 -13.36 -16.74 -5.88
CA LYS A 4 -14.17 -16.51 -7.08
C LYS A 4 -15.54 -15.92 -6.73
N GLY A 5 -15.92 -14.86 -7.42
CA GLY A 5 -17.17 -14.14 -7.21
C GLY A 5 -17.18 -13.17 -6.02
N GLN A 6 -16.13 -13.12 -5.21
CA GLN A 6 -16.01 -12.13 -4.14
C GLN A 6 -15.69 -10.75 -4.70
N VAL A 7 -16.12 -9.71 -3.99
CA VAL A 7 -15.90 -8.32 -4.39
C VAL A 7 -14.62 -7.78 -3.77
N ALA A 8 -13.75 -7.23 -4.63
CA ALA A 8 -12.52 -6.54 -4.24
C ALA A 8 -12.60 -5.05 -4.58
N VAL A 9 -12.18 -4.19 -3.67
CA VAL A 9 -11.91 -2.77 -3.93
C VAL A 9 -10.41 -2.59 -4.09
N VAL A 10 -9.97 -2.02 -5.22
CA VAL A 10 -8.56 -1.71 -5.48
C VAL A 10 -8.42 -0.22 -5.75
N THR A 11 -7.83 0.52 -4.81
CA THR A 11 -7.54 1.94 -5.01
C THR A 11 -6.25 2.11 -5.80
N GLY A 12 -6.12 3.22 -6.55
CA GLY A 12 -4.96 3.42 -7.44
C GLY A 12 -4.92 2.47 -8.64
N ALA A 13 -6.07 1.91 -9.03
CA ALA A 13 -6.16 0.87 -10.06
C ALA A 13 -6.12 1.36 -11.51
N SER A 14 -5.96 2.66 -11.76
CA SER A 14 -5.93 3.18 -13.14
C SER A 14 -4.59 2.94 -13.86
N ARG A 15 -3.54 2.60 -13.15
CA ARG A 15 -2.17 2.39 -13.71
C ARG A 15 -1.25 1.63 -12.75
N GLY A 16 -0.10 1.20 -13.29
CA GLY A 16 1.01 0.66 -12.49
C GLY A 16 0.66 -0.60 -11.70
N VAL A 17 1.18 -0.69 -10.49
CA VAL A 17 1.01 -1.87 -9.62
C VAL A 17 -0.46 -2.12 -9.26
N GLY A 18 -1.21 -1.05 -8.92
CA GLY A 18 -2.63 -1.17 -8.56
C GLY A 18 -3.48 -1.74 -9.70
N GLN A 19 -3.22 -1.31 -10.94
CA GLN A 19 -3.89 -1.87 -12.13
C GLN A 19 -3.56 -3.35 -12.29
N LYS A 20 -2.29 -3.73 -12.21
CA LYS A 20 -1.87 -5.13 -12.35
C LYS A 20 -2.45 -6.05 -11.27
N ILE A 21 -2.60 -5.54 -10.06
CA ILE A 21 -3.30 -6.28 -9.00
C ILE A 21 -4.78 -6.44 -9.36
N ALA A 22 -5.44 -5.38 -9.83
CA ALA A 22 -6.84 -5.43 -10.22
C ALA A 22 -7.06 -6.47 -11.35
N ASP A 23 -6.25 -6.41 -12.41
CA ASP A 23 -6.28 -7.35 -13.53
C ASP A 23 -6.12 -8.81 -13.04
N ALA A 24 -5.15 -9.07 -12.17
CA ALA A 24 -4.89 -10.41 -11.64
C ALA A 24 -6.02 -10.94 -10.73
N LEU A 25 -6.70 -10.07 -9.99
CA LEU A 25 -7.87 -10.45 -9.21
C LEU A 25 -9.07 -10.79 -10.10
N GLU A 26 -9.28 -10.04 -11.20
CA GLU A 26 -10.30 -10.35 -12.21
C GLU A 26 -10.02 -11.69 -12.89
N GLU A 27 -8.77 -11.98 -13.27
CA GLU A 27 -8.35 -13.26 -13.83
C GLU A 27 -8.61 -14.44 -12.88
N ARG A 28 -8.57 -14.20 -11.56
CA ARG A 28 -8.97 -15.19 -10.53
C ARG A 28 -10.47 -15.28 -10.32
N GLY A 29 -11.25 -14.50 -11.09
CA GLY A 29 -12.72 -14.52 -11.09
C GLY A 29 -13.35 -13.71 -9.97
N MET A 30 -12.62 -12.78 -9.36
CA MET A 30 -13.19 -11.79 -8.46
C MET A 30 -13.94 -10.69 -9.22
N VAL A 31 -14.87 -10.03 -8.56
CA VAL A 31 -15.53 -8.83 -9.06
C VAL A 31 -14.77 -7.62 -8.54
N VAL A 32 -14.12 -6.87 -9.43
CA VAL A 32 -13.22 -5.78 -9.00
C VAL A 32 -13.87 -4.41 -9.16
N ALA A 33 -13.93 -3.66 -8.06
CA ALA A 33 -14.14 -2.23 -8.03
C ALA A 33 -12.80 -1.52 -8.19
N SER A 34 -12.38 -1.25 -9.43
CA SER A 34 -11.20 -0.42 -9.69
C SER A 34 -11.52 1.03 -9.38
N VAL A 35 -10.69 1.65 -8.50
CA VAL A 35 -10.90 3.00 -7.97
C VAL A 35 -9.70 3.89 -8.27
N ALA A 36 -9.92 5.08 -8.80
CA ALA A 36 -8.92 6.13 -8.96
C ALA A 36 -9.59 7.51 -9.04
N ARG A 37 -8.80 8.58 -9.06
CA ARG A 37 -9.33 9.94 -9.30
C ARG A 37 -9.87 10.14 -10.73
N SER A 38 -9.45 9.29 -11.66
CA SER A 38 -9.91 9.28 -13.06
C SER A 38 -9.56 7.94 -13.71
N ALA A 39 -10.16 7.64 -14.87
CA ALA A 39 -9.85 6.47 -15.70
C ALA A 39 -9.95 5.12 -14.95
N ALA A 40 -10.97 4.98 -14.08
CA ALA A 40 -11.31 3.75 -13.39
C ALA A 40 -12.84 3.58 -13.35
N ARG A 41 -13.31 2.38 -12.98
CA ARG A 41 -14.76 2.09 -12.89
C ARG A 41 -15.45 2.98 -11.87
N PHE A 42 -14.80 3.23 -10.74
CA PHE A 42 -15.28 4.16 -9.72
C PHE A 42 -14.27 5.30 -9.55
N THR A 43 -14.78 6.52 -9.41
CA THR A 43 -13.92 7.69 -9.18
C THR A 43 -14.05 8.16 -7.75
N ALA A 44 -12.92 8.34 -7.08
CA ALA A 44 -12.85 8.91 -5.73
C ALA A 44 -11.45 9.48 -5.43
N ASP A 45 -11.41 10.54 -4.65
CA ASP A 45 -10.21 10.96 -3.93
C ASP A 45 -10.19 10.24 -2.57
N VAL A 46 -9.21 9.35 -2.37
CA VAL A 46 -9.09 8.56 -1.14
C VAL A 46 -8.78 9.43 0.09
N SER A 47 -8.26 10.64 -0.10
CA SER A 47 -7.97 11.60 0.96
C SER A 47 -9.19 12.40 1.42
N ASP A 48 -10.31 12.32 0.70
CA ASP A 48 -11.57 12.98 1.03
C ASP A 48 -12.58 11.99 1.62
N SER A 49 -12.97 12.19 2.87
CA SER A 49 -13.90 11.29 3.57
C SER A 49 -15.31 11.26 2.97
N ALA A 50 -15.77 12.37 2.33
CA ALA A 50 -17.06 12.40 1.67
C ALA A 50 -17.01 11.64 0.34
N ASP A 51 -15.90 11.72 -0.40
CA ASP A 51 -15.68 10.90 -1.60
C ASP A 51 -15.65 9.42 -1.25
N VAL A 52 -14.93 9.04 -0.19
CA VAL A 52 -14.86 7.66 0.27
C VAL A 52 -16.24 7.14 0.70
N ALA A 53 -17.05 7.97 1.36
CA ALA A 53 -18.42 7.58 1.71
C ALA A 53 -19.31 7.36 0.48
N ARG A 54 -19.19 8.22 -0.54
CA ARG A 54 -19.89 8.04 -1.84
C ARG A 54 -19.40 6.78 -2.56
N LEU A 55 -18.09 6.55 -2.58
CA LEU A 55 -17.49 5.34 -3.15
C LEU A 55 -18.07 4.08 -2.51
N LYS A 56 -18.11 4.03 -1.17
CA LYS A 56 -18.69 2.89 -0.45
C LYS A 56 -20.11 2.61 -0.90
N ALA A 57 -20.96 3.63 -0.88
CA ALA A 57 -22.36 3.49 -1.26
C ALA A 57 -22.52 2.99 -2.71
N ALA A 58 -21.72 3.53 -3.64
CA ALA A 58 -21.77 3.14 -5.05
C ALA A 58 -21.32 1.69 -5.27
N VAL A 59 -20.20 1.29 -4.65
CA VAL A 59 -19.65 -0.07 -4.76
C VAL A 59 -20.63 -1.09 -4.18
N GLU A 60 -21.16 -0.86 -2.98
CA GLU A 60 -22.09 -1.79 -2.35
C GLU A 60 -23.41 -1.91 -3.12
N ALA A 61 -23.92 -0.82 -3.72
CA ALA A 61 -25.13 -0.85 -4.52
C ALA A 61 -24.94 -1.58 -5.86
N GLU A 62 -23.76 -1.47 -6.49
CA GLU A 62 -23.53 -2.03 -7.82
C GLU A 62 -22.96 -3.46 -7.78
N LEU A 63 -22.06 -3.74 -6.82
CA LEU A 63 -21.29 -4.98 -6.76
C LEU A 63 -21.58 -5.84 -5.53
N GLY A 64 -22.24 -5.30 -4.54
CA GLY A 64 -22.43 -5.94 -3.25
C GLY A 64 -21.30 -5.64 -2.25
N GLN A 65 -21.30 -6.35 -1.12
CA GLN A 65 -20.38 -6.13 -0.01
C GLN A 65 -18.95 -6.55 -0.38
N PRO A 66 -17.97 -5.62 -0.37
CA PRO A 66 -16.56 -5.98 -0.55
C PRO A 66 -16.00 -6.76 0.64
N THR A 67 -15.22 -7.78 0.31
CA THR A 67 -14.51 -8.61 1.29
C THR A 67 -12.99 -8.54 1.12
N VAL A 68 -12.51 -7.92 0.03
CA VAL A 68 -11.09 -7.67 -0.20
C VAL A 68 -10.88 -6.17 -0.45
N LEU A 69 -9.86 -5.61 0.18
CA LEU A 69 -9.46 -4.23 0.02
C LEU A 69 -7.96 -4.13 -0.24
N ILE A 70 -7.59 -3.53 -1.36
CA ILE A 70 -6.22 -3.24 -1.73
C ILE A 70 -6.02 -1.73 -1.80
N ASN A 71 -5.30 -1.16 -0.84
CA ASN A 71 -4.92 0.24 -0.82
C ASN A 71 -3.61 0.43 -1.57
N ALA A 72 -3.73 0.70 -2.89
CA ALA A 72 -2.60 0.94 -3.78
C ALA A 72 -2.52 2.39 -4.31
N ALA A 73 -3.46 3.25 -3.97
CA ALA A 73 -3.36 4.68 -4.27
C ALA A 73 -2.20 5.30 -3.50
N GLY A 74 -1.38 6.09 -4.17
CA GLY A 74 -0.26 6.78 -3.56
C GLY A 74 0.45 7.72 -4.51
N ILE A 75 1.20 8.67 -3.94
CA ILE A 75 2.08 9.61 -4.64
C ILE A 75 3.44 9.63 -3.94
N PHE A 76 4.51 9.96 -4.67
CA PHE A 76 5.83 10.08 -4.06
C PHE A 76 5.99 11.39 -3.26
N GLY A 77 5.25 12.42 -3.65
CA GLY A 77 5.31 13.74 -3.05
C GLY A 77 6.57 14.53 -3.44
N PRO A 78 6.93 15.55 -2.64
CA PRO A 78 8.06 16.42 -2.94
C PRO A 78 9.39 15.68 -2.73
N ILE A 79 10.29 15.83 -3.70
CA ILE A 79 11.69 15.45 -3.59
C ILE A 79 12.47 16.69 -3.22
N ALA A 80 12.63 16.95 -1.93
CA ALA A 80 13.27 18.16 -1.41
C ALA A 80 13.79 17.97 0.01
N LEU A 81 14.79 18.77 0.39
CA LEU A 81 15.14 18.91 1.81
C LEU A 81 13.96 19.51 2.57
N VAL A 82 13.79 19.14 3.83
CA VAL A 82 12.66 19.61 4.66
C VAL A 82 12.54 21.13 4.70
N LYS A 83 13.67 21.85 4.70
CA LYS A 83 13.68 23.32 4.72
C LYS A 83 13.26 23.98 3.39
N ASP A 84 13.29 23.24 2.28
CA ASP A 84 13.07 23.76 0.91
C ASP A 84 11.78 23.22 0.26
N GLY A 85 11.15 22.19 0.85
CA GLY A 85 9.94 21.54 0.33
C GLY A 85 8.68 22.38 0.50
N ASP A 86 7.71 22.22 -0.41
CA ASP A 86 6.38 22.82 -0.26
C ASP A 86 5.60 22.09 0.84
N PRO A 87 5.17 22.80 1.92
CA PRO A 87 4.38 22.19 2.99
C PRO A 87 3.04 21.60 2.52
N LYS A 88 2.45 22.14 1.45
CA LYS A 88 1.18 21.62 0.91
C LYS A 88 1.37 20.26 0.25
N GLU A 89 2.39 20.11 -0.59
CA GLU A 89 2.73 18.83 -1.21
C GLU A 89 3.11 17.78 -0.16
N TRP A 90 3.82 18.21 0.88
CA TRP A 90 4.19 17.34 1.99
C TRP A 90 2.94 16.80 2.71
N VAL A 91 2.00 17.69 3.07
CA VAL A 91 0.73 17.32 3.73
C VAL A 91 -0.14 16.48 2.80
N GLU A 92 -0.24 16.82 1.51
CA GLU A 92 -0.99 16.04 0.53
C GLU A 92 -0.49 14.58 0.46
N THR A 93 0.83 14.40 0.51
CA THR A 93 1.42 13.05 0.53
C THR A 93 0.95 12.25 1.74
N ILE A 94 0.95 12.84 2.94
CA ILE A 94 0.42 12.18 4.14
C ILE A 94 -1.07 11.86 3.99
N MET A 95 -1.84 12.81 3.46
CA MET A 95 -3.28 12.62 3.28
C MET A 95 -3.61 11.48 2.33
N ILE A 96 -2.88 11.35 1.22
CA ILE A 96 -3.14 10.30 0.23
C ILE A 96 -2.58 8.96 0.70
N ASP A 97 -1.31 8.92 1.17
CA ASP A 97 -0.56 7.68 1.37
C ASP A 97 -0.75 7.04 2.77
N ALA A 98 -1.25 7.81 3.75
CA ALA A 98 -1.51 7.31 5.10
C ALA A 98 -2.97 7.47 5.52
N VAL A 99 -3.54 8.68 5.39
CA VAL A 99 -4.93 8.94 5.80
C VAL A 99 -5.93 8.29 4.84
N GLY A 100 -5.64 8.28 3.53
CA GLY A 100 -6.47 7.61 2.53
C GLY A 100 -6.73 6.13 2.83
N PRO A 101 -5.69 5.29 3.01
CA PRO A 101 -5.85 3.90 3.43
C PRO A 101 -6.66 3.72 4.72
N TYR A 102 -6.50 4.61 5.71
CA TYR A 102 -7.34 4.61 6.90
C TYR A 102 -8.81 4.86 6.57
N LEU A 103 -9.11 5.90 5.80
CA LEU A 103 -10.50 6.27 5.45
C LEU A 103 -11.18 5.15 4.67
N VAL A 104 -10.50 4.59 3.67
CA VAL A 104 -11.05 3.50 2.85
C VAL A 104 -11.22 2.23 3.68
N SER A 105 -10.23 1.85 4.48
CA SER A 105 -10.35 0.70 5.38
C SER A 105 -11.52 0.86 6.33
N ARG A 106 -11.63 2.01 7.02
CA ARG A 106 -12.74 2.32 7.92
C ARG A 106 -14.10 2.21 7.24
N ALA A 107 -14.19 2.61 5.98
CA ALA A 107 -15.46 2.59 5.24
C ALA A 107 -15.96 1.17 4.99
N PHE A 108 -15.09 0.23 4.62
CA PHE A 108 -15.49 -1.13 4.24
C PHE A 108 -15.36 -2.17 5.35
N LEU A 109 -14.62 -1.86 6.43
CA LEU A 109 -14.27 -2.81 7.48
C LEU A 109 -15.48 -3.45 8.16
N GLY A 110 -16.52 -2.65 8.46
CA GLY A 110 -17.72 -3.15 9.17
C GLY A 110 -18.35 -4.34 8.45
N GLY A 111 -18.56 -4.23 7.14
CA GLY A 111 -19.14 -5.32 6.37
C GLY A 111 -18.25 -6.57 6.27
N MET A 112 -16.91 -6.40 6.30
CA MET A 112 -15.98 -7.54 6.35
C MET A 112 -16.08 -8.26 7.70
N VAL A 113 -16.15 -7.51 8.81
CA VAL A 113 -16.32 -8.08 10.17
C VAL A 113 -17.65 -8.79 10.30
N ASP A 114 -18.74 -8.18 9.82
CA ASP A 114 -20.08 -8.79 9.84
C ASP A 114 -20.14 -10.07 9.00
N ALA A 115 -19.38 -10.13 7.90
CA ALA A 115 -19.24 -11.34 7.08
C ALA A 115 -18.33 -12.42 7.72
N GLY A 116 -17.61 -12.10 8.78
CA GLY A 116 -16.65 -12.99 9.44
C GLY A 116 -15.45 -13.35 8.58
N TRP A 117 -15.19 -12.60 7.49
CA TRP A 117 -14.05 -12.78 6.59
C TRP A 117 -13.73 -11.51 5.82
N GLY A 118 -12.46 -11.20 5.74
CA GLY A 118 -11.95 -10.08 4.92
C GLY A 118 -10.44 -10.07 4.79
N ARG A 119 -9.94 -9.43 3.75
CA ARG A 119 -8.51 -9.29 3.48
C ARG A 119 -8.19 -7.85 3.11
N ILE A 120 -7.35 -7.21 3.90
CA ILE A 120 -6.87 -5.85 3.67
C ILE A 120 -5.38 -5.90 3.39
N VAL A 121 -4.96 -5.36 2.23
CA VAL A 121 -3.56 -5.26 1.86
C VAL A 121 -3.23 -3.80 1.55
N ASN A 122 -2.28 -3.26 2.29
CA ASN A 122 -1.80 -1.88 2.13
C ASN A 122 -0.45 -1.88 1.40
N LEU A 123 -0.32 -1.12 0.33
CA LEU A 123 0.95 -0.97 -0.39
C LEU A 123 1.82 0.09 0.28
N SER A 124 2.87 -0.38 0.94
CA SER A 124 3.91 0.46 1.53
C SER A 124 5.16 0.51 0.64
N SER A 125 6.31 0.67 1.23
CA SER A 125 7.60 0.80 0.54
C SER A 125 8.75 0.39 1.44
N ALA A 126 9.83 -0.08 0.84
CA ALA A 126 11.12 -0.25 1.48
C ALA A 126 11.58 1.01 2.23
N ALA A 127 11.23 2.19 1.72
CA ALA A 127 11.53 3.49 2.34
C ALA A 127 11.00 3.63 3.78
N SER A 128 10.02 2.80 4.18
CA SER A 128 9.49 2.80 5.55
C SER A 128 10.29 1.97 6.55
N LEU A 129 11.20 1.14 6.08
CA LEU A 129 12.01 0.22 6.91
C LEU A 129 13.52 0.45 6.77
N HIS A 130 13.98 0.93 5.62
CA HIS A 130 15.39 1.21 5.39
C HIS A 130 15.84 2.45 6.20
N THR A 131 17.15 2.56 6.41
CA THR A 131 17.75 3.78 6.96
C THR A 131 17.32 4.99 6.15
N PRO A 132 16.74 6.03 6.78
CA PRO A 132 16.23 7.17 6.03
C PRO A 132 17.34 7.92 5.30
N GLY A 133 17.11 8.20 4.02
CA GLY A 133 17.90 9.12 3.21
C GLY A 133 17.32 10.53 3.20
N PRO A 134 18.05 11.54 2.67
CA PRO A 134 17.53 12.88 2.48
C PRO A 134 16.45 12.93 1.39
N MET A 135 15.72 14.05 1.33
CA MET A 135 14.76 14.41 0.26
C MET A 135 13.52 13.51 0.11
N ASN A 136 13.23 12.64 1.08
CA ASN A 136 12.10 11.70 1.04
C ASN A 136 11.25 11.74 2.30
N SER A 137 11.24 12.87 3.01
CA SER A 137 10.60 12.96 4.32
C SER A 137 9.08 12.78 4.27
N ALA A 138 8.40 13.26 3.23
CA ALA A 138 6.94 13.11 3.10
C ALA A 138 6.57 11.64 2.89
N TYR A 139 7.12 11.03 1.85
CA TYR A 139 6.81 9.65 1.48
C TYR A 139 7.22 8.66 2.56
N GLY A 140 8.47 8.75 3.04
CA GLY A 140 8.96 7.87 4.11
C GLY A 140 8.08 7.96 5.37
N THR A 141 7.73 9.17 5.81
CA THR A 141 6.84 9.37 6.96
C THR A 141 5.45 8.78 6.71
N ALA A 142 4.85 9.01 5.54
CA ALA A 142 3.55 8.45 5.19
C ALA A 142 3.55 6.92 5.22
N LYS A 143 4.60 6.28 4.68
CA LYS A 143 4.69 4.81 4.62
C LYS A 143 4.98 4.19 6.00
N VAL A 144 5.72 4.86 6.88
CA VAL A 144 5.85 4.47 8.30
C VAL A 144 4.52 4.59 9.02
N ALA A 145 3.78 5.68 8.81
CA ALA A 145 2.46 5.86 9.40
C ALA A 145 1.47 4.78 8.93
N LEU A 146 1.49 4.44 7.64
CA LEU A 146 0.68 3.36 7.06
C LEU A 146 1.03 2.00 7.70
N ASN A 147 2.32 1.72 7.88
CA ASN A 147 2.76 0.50 8.55
C ASN A 147 2.21 0.43 9.98
N GLN A 148 2.35 1.49 10.75
CA GLN A 148 1.88 1.50 12.14
C GLN A 148 0.35 1.42 12.22
N PHE A 149 -0.38 2.10 11.34
CA PHE A 149 -1.83 1.95 11.21
C PHE A 149 -2.22 0.50 10.95
N THR A 150 -1.55 -0.16 10.00
CA THR A 150 -1.87 -1.56 9.65
C THR A 150 -1.62 -2.52 10.82
N ARG A 151 -0.57 -2.29 11.64
CA ARG A 151 -0.31 -3.08 12.85
C ARG A 151 -1.45 -2.97 13.85
N HIS A 152 -1.93 -1.74 14.12
CA HIS A 152 -3.07 -1.53 15.01
C HIS A 152 -4.33 -2.20 14.46
N LEU A 153 -4.60 -1.99 13.16
CA LEU A 153 -5.75 -2.61 12.50
C LEU A 153 -5.70 -4.14 12.60
N ALA A 154 -4.56 -4.75 12.33
CA ALA A 154 -4.40 -6.20 12.43
C ALA A 154 -4.65 -6.73 13.85
N ALA A 155 -4.21 -6.00 14.88
CA ALA A 155 -4.46 -6.35 16.28
C ALA A 155 -5.95 -6.21 16.66
N GLU A 156 -6.62 -5.16 16.18
CA GLU A 156 -8.06 -4.96 16.41
C GLU A 156 -8.92 -6.04 15.74
N LEU A 157 -8.41 -6.64 14.66
CA LEU A 157 -9.11 -7.65 13.87
C LEU A 157 -8.87 -9.09 14.33
N GLU A 158 -8.07 -9.29 15.37
CA GLU A 158 -7.79 -10.62 15.88
C GLU A 158 -9.09 -11.34 16.29
N GLY A 159 -9.27 -12.57 15.81
CA GLY A 159 -10.47 -13.38 16.07
C GLY A 159 -11.70 -13.03 15.24
N THR A 160 -11.67 -11.99 14.38
CA THR A 160 -12.82 -11.60 13.54
C THR A 160 -12.89 -12.34 12.20
N GLY A 161 -11.84 -13.05 11.82
CA GLY A 161 -11.69 -13.66 10.48
C GLY A 161 -11.19 -12.68 9.43
N VAL A 162 -11.01 -11.40 9.74
CA VAL A 162 -10.45 -10.36 8.85
C VAL A 162 -8.97 -10.19 9.15
N THR A 163 -8.14 -10.03 8.11
CA THR A 163 -6.71 -9.79 8.25
C THR A 163 -6.27 -8.50 7.57
N ALA A 164 -5.23 -7.87 8.09
CA ALA A 164 -4.62 -6.69 7.51
C ALA A 164 -3.10 -6.84 7.43
N ASN A 165 -2.53 -6.63 6.24
CA ASN A 165 -1.11 -6.77 5.98
C ASN A 165 -0.57 -5.62 5.14
N VAL A 166 0.73 -5.46 5.14
CA VAL A 166 1.45 -4.50 4.31
C VAL A 166 2.36 -5.25 3.35
N ILE A 167 2.50 -4.74 2.13
CA ILE A 167 3.50 -5.22 1.19
C ILE A 167 4.43 -4.11 0.73
N HIS A 168 5.69 -4.48 0.45
CA HIS A 168 6.55 -3.74 -0.49
C HIS A 168 6.36 -4.37 -1.87
N PRO A 169 5.85 -3.61 -2.86
CA PRO A 169 5.47 -4.17 -4.17
C PRO A 169 6.65 -4.38 -5.11
N GLY A 170 7.88 -4.21 -4.64
CA GLY A 170 9.09 -4.19 -5.45
C GLY A 170 9.39 -2.82 -6.08
N ASP A 171 10.54 -2.73 -6.71
CA ASP A 171 11.00 -1.52 -7.42
C ASP A 171 10.54 -1.56 -8.88
N VAL A 172 9.25 -1.27 -9.07
CA VAL A 172 8.57 -1.44 -10.35
C VAL A 172 8.73 -0.20 -11.24
N LYS A 173 9.08 -0.39 -12.52
CA LYS A 173 9.17 0.69 -13.51
C LYS A 173 7.79 1.25 -13.85
N THR A 174 7.32 2.20 -13.05
CA THR A 174 5.98 2.81 -13.13
C THR A 174 6.06 4.29 -13.53
N ALA A 175 4.89 4.93 -13.68
CA ALA A 175 4.82 6.38 -13.83
C ALA A 175 5.40 7.12 -12.61
N MET A 176 5.29 6.58 -11.40
CA MET A 176 5.91 7.14 -10.19
C MET A 176 7.44 7.11 -10.30
N TRP A 177 8.01 5.99 -10.76
CA TRP A 177 9.45 5.90 -11.02
C TRP A 177 9.89 6.92 -12.07
N ALA A 178 9.15 7.06 -13.20
CA ALA A 178 9.46 8.03 -14.24
C ALA A 178 9.42 9.47 -13.69
N ASP A 179 8.44 9.79 -12.86
CA ASP A 179 8.32 11.11 -12.21
C ASP A 179 9.51 11.41 -11.28
N ILE A 180 9.99 10.42 -10.54
CA ILE A 180 11.19 10.55 -9.69
C ILE A 180 12.43 10.77 -10.56
N ARG A 181 12.62 9.93 -11.60
CA ARG A 181 13.73 10.05 -12.55
C ARG A 181 13.80 11.44 -13.15
N ASP A 182 12.66 11.96 -13.65
CA ASP A 182 12.60 13.24 -14.35
C ASP A 182 12.79 14.43 -13.40
N LYS A 183 12.41 14.28 -12.13
CA LYS A 183 12.56 15.32 -11.12
C LYS A 183 13.93 15.35 -10.46
N LYS A 184 14.63 14.23 -10.32
CA LYS A 184 15.90 14.16 -9.58
C LYS A 184 16.95 15.15 -10.06
N ASP A 185 17.04 15.40 -11.38
CA ASP A 185 18.02 16.30 -11.98
C ASP A 185 17.68 17.79 -11.80
N ALA A 186 16.41 18.10 -11.48
CA ALA A 186 15.94 19.46 -11.20
C ALA A 186 16.05 19.85 -9.71
N ILE A 187 16.46 18.91 -8.85
CA ILE A 187 16.49 19.11 -7.41
C ILE A 187 17.66 20.01 -7.00
N ARG A 188 17.35 21.06 -6.24
CA ARG A 188 18.37 21.87 -5.55
C ARG A 188 18.94 21.06 -4.38
N GLY A 189 20.01 20.33 -4.61
CA GLY A 189 20.65 19.49 -3.64
C GLY A 189 21.33 18.29 -4.29
N ASP A 190 21.69 17.29 -3.49
CA ASP A 190 22.32 16.08 -4.02
C ASP A 190 21.25 15.07 -4.45
N GLY A 191 20.74 15.21 -5.68
CA GLY A 191 19.82 14.25 -6.31
C GLY A 191 20.44 12.89 -6.56
N SER A 192 21.77 12.75 -6.39
CA SER A 192 22.52 11.50 -6.59
C SER A 192 22.05 10.35 -5.68
N VAL A 193 21.34 10.64 -4.61
CA VAL A 193 20.75 9.61 -3.74
C VAL A 193 19.80 8.68 -4.47
N TYR A 194 19.24 9.11 -5.61
CA TYR A 194 18.36 8.31 -6.45
C TYR A 194 19.06 7.67 -7.65
N ASP A 195 20.31 8.07 -7.97
CA ASP A 195 20.99 7.66 -9.21
C ASP A 195 21.15 6.15 -9.32
N SER A 196 21.61 5.50 -8.27
CA SER A 196 21.84 4.06 -8.28
C SER A 196 20.53 3.28 -8.48
N TRP A 197 19.47 3.69 -7.82
CA TRP A 197 18.15 3.06 -7.92
C TRP A 197 17.52 3.34 -9.30
N VAL A 198 17.56 4.58 -9.78
CA VAL A 198 17.03 4.94 -11.10
C VAL A 198 17.77 4.20 -12.21
N THR A 199 19.11 4.15 -12.14
CA THR A 199 19.93 3.42 -13.10
C THR A 199 19.63 1.93 -13.09
N TRP A 200 19.54 1.32 -11.90
CA TRP A 200 19.22 -0.10 -11.78
C TRP A 200 17.86 -0.44 -12.41
N VAL A 201 16.81 0.36 -12.10
CA VAL A 201 15.47 0.14 -12.68
C VAL A 201 15.49 0.37 -14.19
N ASP A 202 16.29 1.34 -14.70
CA ASP A 202 16.35 1.62 -16.13
C ASP A 202 17.03 0.50 -16.91
N GLU A 203 18.13 -0.01 -16.39
CA GLU A 203 18.93 -1.07 -17.02
C GLU A 203 18.28 -2.45 -16.94
N THR A 204 17.62 -2.77 -15.81
CA THR A 204 17.04 -4.10 -15.57
C THR A 204 15.56 -4.19 -15.91
N GLY A 205 14.86 -3.05 -16.05
CA GLY A 205 13.40 -2.98 -16.15
C GLY A 205 12.71 -2.96 -14.78
N GLY A 206 13.45 -3.09 -13.67
CA GLY A 206 12.94 -3.20 -12.32
C GLY A 206 12.22 -4.52 -12.06
N ASP A 207 11.53 -4.58 -10.93
CA ASP A 207 10.71 -5.75 -10.59
C ASP A 207 9.46 -5.85 -11.46
N PRO A 208 9.09 -7.05 -11.93
CA PRO A 208 7.83 -7.25 -12.64
C PRO A 208 6.64 -7.00 -11.70
N PRO A 209 5.66 -6.17 -12.06
CA PRO A 209 4.49 -5.89 -11.22
C PRO A 209 3.63 -7.12 -10.96
N GLU A 210 3.76 -8.16 -11.77
CA GLU A 210 3.13 -9.47 -11.59
C GLU A 210 3.56 -10.15 -10.29
N LYS A 211 4.78 -9.90 -9.79
CA LYS A 211 5.22 -10.41 -8.48
C LYS A 211 4.39 -9.80 -7.34
N ALA A 212 4.13 -8.50 -7.38
CA ALA A 212 3.26 -7.86 -6.39
C ALA A 212 1.82 -8.39 -6.46
N ALA A 213 1.29 -8.57 -7.68
CA ALA A 213 -0.04 -9.14 -7.87
C ALA A 213 -0.13 -10.58 -7.34
N LYS A 214 0.88 -11.41 -7.61
CA LYS A 214 0.97 -12.77 -7.06
C LYS A 214 1.00 -12.75 -5.53
N LEU A 215 1.85 -11.92 -4.91
CA LEU A 215 1.93 -11.80 -3.45
C LEU A 215 0.58 -11.41 -2.84
N VAL A 216 -0.14 -10.45 -3.46
CA VAL A 216 -1.48 -10.05 -2.99
C VAL A 216 -2.45 -11.23 -3.03
N ILE A 217 -2.45 -12.02 -4.10
CA ILE A 217 -3.29 -13.22 -4.20
C ILE A 217 -2.92 -14.24 -3.12
N ASP A 218 -1.64 -14.52 -2.93
CA ASP A 218 -1.16 -15.45 -1.90
C ASP A 218 -1.58 -15.00 -0.48
N ILE A 219 -1.55 -13.68 -0.20
CA ILE A 219 -2.05 -13.10 1.06
C ILE A 219 -3.56 -13.30 1.20
N ILE A 220 -4.34 -13.02 0.17
CA ILE A 220 -5.81 -13.17 0.20
C ILE A 220 -6.20 -14.62 0.45
N GLU A 221 -5.50 -15.57 -0.12
CA GLU A 221 -5.75 -17.02 0.01
C GLU A 221 -5.21 -17.60 1.34
N SER A 222 -4.48 -16.80 2.16
CA SER A 222 -3.91 -17.18 3.45
C SER A 222 -4.63 -16.54 4.64
N ASP A 223 -4.22 -16.93 5.85
CA ASP A 223 -4.66 -16.32 7.11
C ASP A 223 -3.54 -15.48 7.76
N VAL A 224 -2.52 -15.07 6.98
CA VAL A 224 -1.44 -14.22 7.47
C VAL A 224 -2.01 -12.87 7.92
N ASN A 225 -1.60 -12.39 9.10
CA ASN A 225 -2.10 -11.15 9.68
C ASN A 225 -0.97 -10.35 10.33
N GLY A 226 -1.02 -9.02 10.20
CA GLY A 226 -0.09 -8.09 10.85
C GLY A 226 1.33 -8.14 10.32
N ARG A 227 1.55 -8.53 9.06
CA ARG A 227 2.88 -8.68 8.46
C ARG A 227 3.22 -7.55 7.50
N PHE A 228 4.53 -7.28 7.40
CA PHE A 228 5.14 -6.58 6.27
C PHE A 228 5.80 -7.64 5.38
N LEU A 229 5.38 -7.71 4.12
CA LEU A 229 5.79 -8.76 3.19
C LEU A 229 6.48 -8.14 1.97
N TRP A 230 7.59 -8.74 1.57
CA TRP A 230 8.32 -8.38 0.34
C TRP A 230 7.90 -9.33 -0.78
N ILE A 231 7.98 -8.88 -2.03
CA ILE A 231 7.53 -9.66 -3.20
C ILE A 231 8.19 -11.04 -3.35
N ASP A 232 9.37 -11.22 -2.81
CA ASP A 232 10.13 -12.48 -2.90
C ASP A 232 10.12 -13.27 -1.58
N ASP A 233 9.44 -12.79 -0.54
CA ASP A 233 9.38 -13.46 0.74
C ASP A 233 8.30 -14.55 0.78
N PRO A 234 8.59 -15.72 1.34
CA PRO A 234 7.57 -16.73 1.58
C PRO A 234 6.64 -16.29 2.72
N LEU A 235 5.32 -16.51 2.56
CA LEU A 235 4.30 -16.11 3.56
C LEU A 235 4.52 -16.73 4.93
N GLN A 236 5.16 -17.90 5.01
CA GLN A 236 5.35 -18.68 6.23
C GLN A 236 6.63 -18.34 6.99
N THR A 237 7.53 -17.60 6.41
CA THR A 237 8.75 -17.19 7.12
C THR A 237 8.37 -16.18 8.19
N PRO A 238 8.81 -16.37 9.46
CA PRO A 238 8.69 -15.31 10.45
C PRO A 238 9.56 -14.15 9.99
N ILE A 239 8.95 -13.23 9.27
CA ILE A 239 9.59 -11.98 8.89
C ILE A 239 9.74 -11.20 10.20
N PRO A 240 10.94 -10.63 10.48
CA PRO A 240 11.08 -9.68 11.57
C PRO A 240 10.02 -8.61 11.36
N SER A 241 8.90 -8.75 12.06
CA SER A 241 7.80 -7.84 11.87
C SER A 241 8.22 -6.50 12.43
N TRP A 242 8.29 -5.48 11.56
CA TRP A 242 8.22 -4.10 12.02
C TRP A 242 9.38 -3.60 12.88
N GLY A 243 10.58 -4.16 12.74
CA GLY A 243 11.72 -3.78 13.56
C GLY A 243 11.76 -4.50 14.91
N ASP A 244 11.36 -5.76 14.95
CA ASP A 244 11.90 -6.71 15.91
C ASP A 244 13.41 -6.88 15.64
N SER A 245 14.12 -5.74 15.64
CA SER A 245 15.51 -5.76 16.07
C SER A 245 15.46 -6.44 17.43
N ALA A 246 16.27 -7.45 17.63
CA ALA A 246 16.51 -7.98 18.96
C ALA A 246 16.60 -6.78 19.91
N ASP A 247 15.56 -6.57 20.72
CA ASP A 247 15.54 -5.48 21.69
C ASP A 247 16.80 -5.68 22.53
N PRO A 248 17.83 -4.82 22.41
CA PRO A 248 19.04 -4.97 23.20
C PRO A 248 18.74 -4.92 24.71
N LEU A 249 17.50 -4.52 25.07
CA LEU A 249 17.01 -4.51 26.44
C LEU A 249 16.16 -5.74 26.79
N SER A 250 15.83 -6.61 25.83
CA SER A 250 15.08 -7.83 26.15
C SER A 250 15.87 -8.79 27.04
N SER A 251 17.21 -8.78 26.92
CA SER A 251 18.10 -9.51 27.81
C SER A 251 18.19 -8.93 29.24
N LEU A 252 17.76 -7.67 29.44
CA LEU A 252 17.75 -7.01 30.76
C LEU A 252 16.40 -7.14 31.48
N ARG A 253 15.38 -7.66 30.81
CA ARG A 253 14.04 -7.86 31.40
C ARG A 253 13.78 -9.30 31.88
N SER A 254 14.75 -10.18 31.72
CA SER A 254 14.68 -11.59 32.12
C SER A 254 15.42 -11.91 33.42
N GLU A 255 15.72 -10.90 34.25
CA GLU A 255 16.21 -11.08 35.63
C GLU A 255 15.19 -10.61 36.68
#